data_c8ece4f2bd41a56ea3e22db2371f909b
#
_entry.id   c8ece4f2bd41a56ea3e22db2371f909b
#
_cell.length_a   1.000
_cell.length_b   1.000
_cell.length_c   1.000
_cell.angle_alpha   90.00
_cell.angle_beta   90.00
_cell.angle_gamma   90.00
#
_symmetry.space_group_name_H-M   'P 1'
#
loop_
_entity.id
_entity.type
_entity.pdbx_description
1 polymer ?
#
loop_
_entity_poly.entity_id
_entity_poly.type
_entity_poly.pdbx_seq_one_letter_code
_entity_poly.pdbx_strand_id
1 'polypeptide(L)' 'MDKELLYSYISGQATEAQIKEVMQWAHEDPANMKELETLRRLNDEATWVAALDSEESRKC' A
#
# COMPACT_ATOMS: atom_id res chain seq x y z
N MET A 1 -12.84 3.77 7.03
CA MET A 1 -12.53 3.49 5.61
C MET A 1 -12.55 2.00 5.38
N ASP A 2 -13.10 1.61 4.27
CA ASP A 2 -13.19 0.20 3.91
C ASP A 2 -11.79 -0.36 3.60
N LYS A 3 -11.46 -1.46 4.24
CA LYS A 3 -10.14 -2.06 4.03
C LYS A 3 -9.97 -2.57 2.60
N GLU A 4 -11.04 -3.05 2.01
CA GLU A 4 -10.97 -3.51 0.63
C GLU A 4 -10.58 -2.36 -0.30
N LEU A 5 -11.12 -1.18 -0.04
CA LEU A 5 -10.79 -0.01 -0.82
C LEU A 5 -9.34 0.37 -0.65
N LEU A 6 -8.84 0.31 0.57
CA LEU A 6 -7.44 0.59 0.85
C LEU A 6 -6.52 -0.38 0.14
N TYR A 7 -6.86 -1.65 0.16
CA TYR A 7 -6.04 -2.66 -0.51
C TYR A 7 -6.06 -2.47 -2.02
N SER A 8 -7.20 -2.09 -2.57
CA SER A 8 -7.27 -1.81 -4.00
C SER A 8 -6.36 -0.65 -4.36
N TYR A 9 -6.35 0.38 -3.52
CA TYR A 9 -5.48 1.52 -3.74
C TYR A 9 -4.01 1.11 -3.68
N ILE A 10 -3.65 0.33 -2.69
CA ILE A 10 -2.26 -0.06 -2.48
C ILE A 10 -1.77 -0.98 -3.60
N SER A 11 -2.62 -1.88 -4.06
CA SER A 11 -2.25 -2.81 -5.11
C SER A 11 -2.32 -2.20 -6.51
N GLY A 12 -2.78 -0.96 -6.60
CA GLY A 12 -2.86 -0.28 -7.89
C GLY A 12 -4.08 -0.63 -8.71
N GLN A 13 -5.10 -1.19 -8.09
CA GLN A 13 -6.32 -1.59 -8.78
C GLN A 13 -7.48 -0.62 -8.54
N ALA A 14 -7.25 0.43 -7.78
CA ALA A 14 -8.31 1.39 -7.49
C ALA A 14 -8.56 2.29 -8.69
N THR A 15 -9.81 2.66 -8.87
CA THR A 15 -10.18 3.62 -9.92
C THR A 15 -9.82 5.02 -9.47
N GLU A 16 -9.89 5.97 -10.41
CA GLU A 16 -9.59 7.36 -10.08
C GLU A 16 -10.49 7.88 -8.96
N ALA A 17 -11.76 7.54 -9.01
CA ALA A 17 -12.69 7.96 -7.98
C ALA A 17 -12.30 7.36 -6.63
N GLN A 18 -11.90 6.10 -6.62
CA GLN A 18 -11.50 5.44 -5.40
C GLN A 18 -10.20 6.04 -4.85
N ILE A 19 -9.27 6.36 -5.73
CA ILE A 19 -8.03 6.98 -5.32
C ILE A 19 -8.30 8.32 -4.65
N LYS A 20 -9.18 9.13 -5.24
CA LYS A 20 -9.53 10.41 -4.66
C LYS A 20 -10.17 10.24 -3.29
N GLU A 21 -11.03 9.24 -3.16
CA GLU A 21 -11.69 8.98 -1.88
C GLU A 21 -10.68 8.61 -0.80
N VAL A 22 -9.75 7.74 -1.14
CA VAL A 22 -8.72 7.33 -0.19
C VAL A 22 -7.84 8.51 0.19
N MET A 23 -7.45 9.31 -0.78
CA MET A 23 -6.62 10.47 -0.51
C MET A 23 -7.32 11.48 0.36
N GLN A 24 -8.60 11.73 0.10
CA GLN A 24 -9.38 12.65 0.91
C GLN A 24 -9.48 12.14 2.34
N TRP A 25 -9.75 10.86 2.49
CA TRP A 25 -9.82 10.24 3.82
C TRP A 25 -8.49 10.38 4.56
N ALA A 26 -7.39 10.15 3.85
CA ALA A 26 -6.07 10.24 4.45
C ALA A 26 -5.74 11.65 4.90
N HIS A 27 -6.23 12.65 4.17
CA HIS A 27 -5.97 14.04 4.51
C HIS A 27 -6.89 14.58 5.59
N GLU A 28 -7.97 13.88 5.89
CA GLU A 28 -8.89 14.33 6.92
C GLU A 28 -8.30 14.23 8.31
N ASP A 29 -7.42 13.26 8.52
CA ASP A 29 -6.88 13.00 9.84
C ASP A 29 -5.47 12.44 9.68
N PRO A 30 -4.49 12.99 10.43
CA PRO A 30 -3.13 12.45 10.37
C PRO A 30 -3.05 10.97 10.71
N ALA A 31 -3.93 10.51 11.59
CA ALA A 31 -3.96 9.09 11.94
C ALA A 31 -4.33 8.24 10.73
N ASN A 32 -5.24 8.76 9.90
CA ASN A 32 -5.64 8.05 8.69
C ASN A 32 -4.47 7.95 7.70
N MET A 33 -3.76 9.03 7.54
CA MET A 33 -2.59 9.04 6.67
C MET A 33 -1.56 8.03 7.15
N LYS A 34 -1.33 7.98 8.44
CA LYS A 34 -0.37 7.06 9.01
C LYS A 34 -0.80 5.62 8.78
N GLU A 35 -2.08 5.35 8.92
CA GLU A 35 -2.60 4.00 8.68
C GLU A 35 -2.39 3.61 7.23
N LEU A 36 -2.66 4.51 6.31
CA LEU A 36 -2.45 4.26 4.89
C LEU A 36 -0.99 3.98 4.59
N GLU A 37 -0.10 4.76 5.15
CA GLU A 37 1.33 4.57 4.93
C GLU A 37 1.80 3.24 5.52
N THR A 38 1.27 2.87 6.66
CA THR A 38 1.63 1.59 7.28
C THR A 38 1.21 0.43 6.39
N LEU A 39 0.00 0.49 5.85
CA LEU A 39 -0.47 -0.56 4.97
C LEU A 39 0.36 -0.64 3.69
N ARG A 40 0.70 0.51 3.14
CA ARG A 40 1.53 0.55 1.94
C ARG A 40 2.90 -0.06 2.21
N ARG A 41 3.48 0.28 3.33
CA ARG A 41 4.79 -0.24 3.69
C ARG A 41 4.76 -1.75 3.86
N LEU A 42 3.72 -2.26 4.52
CA LEU A 42 3.61 -3.70 4.71
C LEU A 42 3.49 -4.42 3.39
N ASN A 43 2.72 -3.86 2.47
CA ASN A 43 2.58 -4.44 1.16
C ASN A 43 3.90 -4.40 0.39
N ASP A 44 4.60 -3.29 0.47
CA ASP A 44 5.88 -3.14 -0.20
C ASP A 44 6.94 -4.06 0.40
N GLU A 45 6.94 -4.21 1.71
CA GLU A 45 7.89 -5.08 2.37
C GLU A 45 7.71 -6.53 1.93
N ALA A 46 6.47 -6.97 1.83
CA ALA A 46 6.22 -8.33 1.39
C ALA A 46 6.74 -8.55 -0.02
N THR A 47 6.50 -7.60 -0.91
CA THR A 47 7.00 -7.68 -2.28
C THR A 47 8.52 -7.61 -2.30
N TRP A 48 9.07 -6.76 -1.47
CA TRP A 48 10.50 -6.53 -1.45
C TRP A 48 11.25 -7.75 -0.94
N VAL A 49 10.72 -8.38 0.08
CA VAL A 49 11.35 -9.56 0.65
C VAL A 49 11.39 -10.68 -0.39
N ALA A 50 10.33 -10.83 -1.15
CA ALA A 50 10.31 -11.83 -2.21
C ALA A 50 11.37 -11.53 -3.27
N ALA A 51 11.51 -10.27 -3.63
CA ALA A 51 12.50 -9.86 -4.62
C ALA A 51 13.91 -10.06 -4.07
N LEU A 52 14.10 -9.75 -2.81
CA LEU A 52 15.40 -9.93 -2.17
C LEU A 52 15.81 -11.38 -2.14
N ASP A 53 14.87 -12.25 -1.84
CA ASP A 53 15.14 -13.68 -1.83
C ASP A 53 15.66 -14.13 -3.17
N SER A 54 15.02 -13.69 -4.24
CA SER A 54 15.45 -14.03 -5.57
C SER A 54 16.84 -13.50 -5.87
N GLU A 55 17.11 -12.29 -5.44
CA GLU A 55 18.41 -11.68 -5.68
C GLU A 55 19.50 -12.37 -4.91
N GLU A 56 19.20 -12.77 -3.71
CA GLU A 56 20.18 -13.50 -2.92
C GLU A 56 20.56 -14.80 -3.58
N SER A 57 19.57 -15.46 -4.14
CA SER A 57 19.83 -16.71 -4.86
C SER A 57 20.80 -16.48 -6.01
N ARG A 58 20.61 -15.37 -6.71
CA ARG A 58 21.47 -15.08 -7.85
C ARG A 58 22.86 -14.68 -7.43
N LYS A 59 22.97 -14.01 -6.30
CA LYS A 59 24.28 -13.59 -5.83
C LYS A 59 25.16 -14.73 -5.48
N CYS A 60 24.58 -15.74 -4.92
CA CYS A 60 25.32 -16.94 -4.57
C CYS A 60 25.45 -17.85 -5.77
#